data_fe3e47775987aff85ae90aff8969896a
#
_entry.id   fe3e47775987aff85ae90aff8969896a
#
_cell.length_a   1.000
_cell.length_b   1.000
_cell.length_c   1.000
_cell.angle_alpha   90.00
_cell.angle_beta   90.00
_cell.angle_gamma   90.00
#
_symmetry.space_group_name_H-M   'P 1'
#
loop_
_entity.id
_entity.type
_entity.pdbx_description
1 polymer ?
#
loop_
_entity_poly.entity_id
_entity_poly.type
_entity_poly.pdbx_seq_one_letter_code
_entity_poly.pdbx_strand_id
1 'polypeptide(L)'
;MKGTFPIDKFRELRTPFYYYDTKVLRDTLSCMRAEAAKYGNFEVHYAVKANANPKVLTIIRENGLGADCVSGGEVRAAIKAGFPANKVVFAGVGKSDWEINMSLDYNIFCFNVESIPELEVINELAAAKGKIANISFRINPNVGAHTHANITTGLAENKFGISMQDMGHVIEVALEMKNVKFIGLHFHIGSQILDMGDFVALCNRVNELQDKLEAHRIRIEHINVGGGLGIDYKHPNRQAIPDFKDYFSTYAEHLKLRSYQTLHFELGRAITGQCGSLISQVLYVKQGANKKFAILDAGMTDLIRPALYQAYHKIENITSEDAVEAYDVVAVSYTHLTLPT
;
A
#
# COMPACT_ATOMS: atom_id res chain seq x y z
N MET A 1 -6.05 8.40 -20.90
CA MET A 1 -6.42 9.83 -20.91
C MET A 1 -5.21 10.61 -20.48
N LYS A 2 -4.68 11.50 -21.31
CA LYS A 2 -3.81 12.56 -20.77
C LYS A 2 -4.67 13.30 -19.75
N GLY A 3 -4.25 13.33 -18.50
CA GLY A 3 -4.86 14.24 -17.54
C GLY A 3 -4.85 15.62 -18.16
N THR A 4 -5.91 16.36 -18.05
CA THR A 4 -5.94 17.75 -18.50
C THR A 4 -5.10 18.55 -17.53
N PHE A 5 -3.80 18.66 -17.81
CA PHE A 5 -2.92 19.49 -17.01
C PHE A 5 -3.28 20.97 -17.20
N PRO A 6 -3.53 21.72 -16.12
CA PRO A 6 -3.79 23.15 -16.19
C PRO A 6 -2.47 23.92 -16.39
N ILE A 7 -1.88 23.82 -17.57
CA ILE A 7 -0.52 24.31 -17.89
C ILE A 7 -0.35 25.79 -17.56
N ASP A 8 -1.36 26.62 -17.84
CA ASP A 8 -1.28 28.06 -17.53
C ASP A 8 -1.12 28.30 -16.02
N LYS A 9 -1.82 27.53 -15.18
CA LYS A 9 -1.64 27.60 -13.73
C LYS A 9 -0.28 27.06 -13.27
N PHE A 10 0.26 26.05 -13.97
CA PHE A 10 1.58 25.53 -13.66
C PHE A 10 2.69 26.54 -13.90
N ARG A 11 2.54 27.41 -14.91
CA ARG A 11 3.50 28.48 -15.21
C ARG A 11 3.59 29.55 -14.11
N GLU A 12 2.56 29.65 -13.26
CA GLU A 12 2.52 30.58 -12.12
C GLU A 12 3.20 30.01 -10.87
N LEU A 13 3.51 28.71 -10.84
CA LEU A 13 4.06 28.02 -9.71
C LEU A 13 5.54 27.76 -9.88
N ARG A 14 6.27 27.83 -8.76
CA ARG A 14 7.67 27.44 -8.73
C ARG A 14 7.78 25.90 -8.80
N THR A 15 8.50 25.38 -9.77
CA THR A 15 8.86 23.96 -9.88
C THR A 15 10.07 23.63 -8.98
N PRO A 16 10.31 22.33 -8.62
CA PRO A 16 9.41 21.21 -8.87
C PRO A 16 8.25 21.15 -7.88
N PHE A 17 7.13 20.53 -8.27
CA PHE A 17 6.00 20.27 -7.38
C PHE A 17 5.24 19.02 -7.80
N TYR A 18 4.50 18.41 -6.86
CA TYR A 18 3.57 17.34 -7.17
C TYR A 18 2.18 17.89 -7.46
N TYR A 19 1.64 17.51 -8.62
CA TYR A 19 0.25 17.74 -8.99
C TYR A 19 -0.56 16.46 -8.75
N TYR A 20 -1.69 16.58 -8.08
CA TYR A 20 -2.64 15.48 -7.88
C TYR A 20 -3.95 15.78 -8.60
N ASP A 21 -4.29 14.95 -9.60
CA ASP A 21 -5.56 15.00 -10.29
C ASP A 21 -6.63 14.34 -9.41
N THR A 22 -7.45 15.18 -8.75
CA THR A 22 -8.50 14.69 -7.85
C THR A 22 -9.66 14.01 -8.57
N LYS A 23 -9.84 14.28 -9.88
CA LYS A 23 -10.84 13.58 -10.68
C LYS A 23 -10.40 12.13 -10.89
N VAL A 24 -9.16 11.90 -11.29
CA VAL A 24 -8.60 10.55 -11.44
C VAL A 24 -8.68 9.78 -10.11
N LEU A 25 -8.35 10.43 -9.00
CA LEU A 25 -8.46 9.81 -7.68
C LEU A 25 -9.91 9.41 -7.35
N ARG A 26 -10.88 10.29 -7.57
CA ARG A 26 -12.31 10.00 -7.30
C ARG A 26 -12.86 8.91 -8.22
N ASP A 27 -12.51 8.94 -9.50
CA ASP A 27 -12.91 7.91 -10.46
C ASP A 27 -12.32 6.54 -10.08
N THR A 28 -11.04 6.50 -9.65
CA THR A 28 -10.38 5.29 -9.14
C THR A 28 -11.08 4.73 -7.90
N LEU A 29 -11.39 5.59 -6.92
CA LEU A 29 -12.10 5.20 -5.70
C LEU A 29 -13.52 4.70 -6.02
N SER A 30 -14.23 5.36 -6.93
CA SER A 30 -15.58 4.95 -7.35
C SER A 30 -15.56 3.58 -8.02
N CYS A 31 -14.63 3.33 -8.93
CA CYS A 31 -14.46 2.05 -9.60
C CYS A 31 -14.12 0.94 -8.58
N MET A 32 -13.11 1.18 -7.74
CA MET A 32 -12.70 0.23 -6.71
C MET A 32 -13.85 -0.15 -5.77
N ARG A 33 -14.62 0.86 -5.29
CA ARG A 33 -15.77 0.61 -4.41
C ARG A 33 -16.88 -0.17 -5.10
N ALA A 34 -17.19 0.16 -6.36
CA ALA A 34 -18.21 -0.54 -7.13
C ALA A 34 -17.85 -2.03 -7.32
N GLU A 35 -16.57 -2.32 -7.55
CA GLU A 35 -16.10 -3.70 -7.69
C GLU A 35 -16.08 -4.43 -6.35
N ALA A 36 -15.57 -3.84 -5.27
CA ALA A 36 -15.56 -4.44 -3.95
C ALA A 36 -16.97 -4.69 -3.39
N ALA A 37 -17.93 -3.79 -3.66
CA ALA A 37 -19.31 -3.90 -3.18
C ALA A 37 -20.09 -5.09 -3.75
N LYS A 38 -19.60 -5.71 -4.81
CA LYS A 38 -20.19 -6.96 -5.35
C LYS A 38 -20.05 -8.13 -4.38
N TYR A 39 -19.11 -8.02 -3.46
CA TYR A 39 -18.80 -9.02 -2.44
C TYR A 39 -19.08 -8.39 -1.07
N GLY A 40 -20.18 -8.77 -0.45
CA GLY A 40 -20.74 -8.09 0.74
C GLY A 40 -19.85 -8.06 1.99
N ASN A 41 -18.75 -8.81 2.00
CA ASN A 41 -17.80 -8.94 3.12
C ASN A 41 -16.37 -8.48 2.78
N PHE A 42 -16.18 -7.66 1.73
CA PHE A 42 -14.88 -7.09 1.36
C PHE A 42 -14.75 -5.67 1.94
N GLU A 43 -13.68 -5.44 2.69
CA GLU A 43 -13.33 -4.14 3.30
C GLU A 43 -11.97 -3.66 2.79
N VAL A 44 -11.90 -2.42 2.35
CA VAL A 44 -10.66 -1.84 1.82
C VAL A 44 -10.11 -0.79 2.78
N HIS A 45 -8.85 -0.94 3.17
CA HIS A 45 -8.05 0.02 3.90
C HIS A 45 -7.06 0.69 2.95
N TYR A 46 -6.95 1.99 3.05
CA TYR A 46 -5.96 2.73 2.29
C TYR A 46 -4.60 2.70 3.01
N ALA A 47 -3.56 2.25 2.32
CA ALA A 47 -2.20 2.26 2.86
C ALA A 47 -1.64 3.69 2.88
N VAL A 48 -1.67 4.33 4.05
CA VAL A 48 -1.34 5.76 4.25
C VAL A 48 0.08 6.10 3.79
N LYS A 49 1.01 5.15 3.89
CA LYS A 49 2.39 5.27 3.37
C LYS A 49 2.48 5.64 1.89
N ALA A 50 1.45 5.36 1.09
CA ALA A 50 1.45 5.71 -0.33
C ALA A 50 1.33 7.22 -0.55
N ASN A 51 0.50 7.91 0.24
CA ASN A 51 0.41 9.37 0.27
C ASN A 51 -0.37 9.84 1.50
N ALA A 52 0.31 10.49 2.43
CA ALA A 52 -0.27 11.02 3.67
C ALA A 52 -0.73 12.49 3.56
N ASN A 53 -0.82 13.05 2.35
CA ASN A 53 -1.30 14.42 2.17
C ASN A 53 -2.73 14.56 2.73
N PRO A 54 -3.00 15.54 3.63
CA PRO A 54 -4.31 15.67 4.29
C PRO A 54 -5.49 15.80 3.33
N LYS A 55 -5.33 16.47 2.19
CA LYS A 55 -6.41 16.62 1.19
C LYS A 55 -6.69 15.29 0.48
N VAL A 56 -5.65 14.51 0.18
CA VAL A 56 -5.78 13.16 -0.40
C VAL A 56 -6.47 12.24 0.61
N LEU A 57 -6.02 12.23 1.86
CA LEU A 57 -6.64 11.44 2.93
C LEU A 57 -8.12 11.78 3.13
N THR A 58 -8.48 13.06 3.08
CA THR A 58 -9.89 13.52 3.20
C THR A 58 -10.74 12.91 2.08
N ILE A 59 -10.29 12.99 0.83
CA ILE A 59 -11.03 12.41 -0.31
C ILE A 59 -11.22 10.90 -0.14
N ILE A 60 -10.17 10.20 0.30
CA ILE A 60 -10.22 8.75 0.50
C ILE A 60 -11.17 8.38 1.63
N ARG A 61 -11.10 9.10 2.76
CA ARG A 61 -12.00 8.91 3.90
C ARG A 61 -13.47 9.16 3.53
N GLU A 62 -13.76 10.20 2.73
CA GLU A 62 -15.11 10.50 2.22
C GLU A 62 -15.69 9.36 1.37
N ASN A 63 -14.85 8.52 0.80
CA ASN A 63 -15.23 7.32 0.09
C ASN A 63 -15.41 6.09 0.99
N GLY A 64 -15.31 6.23 2.31
CA GLY A 64 -15.67 5.20 3.30
C GLY A 64 -14.61 4.12 3.54
N LEU A 65 -13.38 4.27 3.01
CA LEU A 65 -12.29 3.34 3.24
C LEU A 65 -11.79 3.40 4.70
N GLY A 66 -11.22 2.29 5.15
CA GLY A 66 -10.35 2.28 6.34
C GLY A 66 -8.95 2.80 6.05
N ALA A 67 -8.07 2.80 7.05
CA ALA A 67 -6.66 3.17 6.91
C ALA A 67 -5.75 2.05 7.39
N ASP A 68 -4.76 1.68 6.55
CA ASP A 68 -3.60 0.86 6.93
C ASP A 68 -2.43 1.79 7.22
N CYS A 69 -1.91 1.71 8.45
CA CYS A 69 -0.86 2.54 8.97
C CYS A 69 0.35 1.69 9.38
N VAL A 70 1.56 2.21 9.14
CA VAL A 70 2.82 1.53 9.49
C VAL A 70 3.69 2.36 10.45
N SER A 71 3.15 3.44 10.99
CA SER A 71 3.75 4.24 12.05
C SER A 71 2.69 5.01 12.83
N GLY A 72 3.02 5.42 14.06
CA GLY A 72 2.15 6.28 14.87
C GLY A 72 1.86 7.64 14.21
N GLY A 73 2.80 8.15 13.42
CA GLY A 73 2.58 9.35 12.60
C GLY A 73 1.45 9.16 11.58
N GLU A 74 1.39 8.01 10.93
CA GLU A 74 0.32 7.66 9.98
C GLU A 74 -1.02 7.43 10.69
N VAL A 75 -1.04 6.73 11.84
CA VAL A 75 -2.24 6.58 12.66
C VAL A 75 -2.80 7.96 13.03
N ARG A 76 -1.94 8.87 13.52
CA ARG A 76 -2.34 10.24 13.86
C ARG A 76 -2.88 11.00 12.65
N ALA A 77 -2.24 10.87 11.48
CA ALA A 77 -2.68 11.50 10.24
C ALA A 77 -4.05 10.98 9.80
N ALA A 78 -4.28 9.67 9.87
CA ALA A 78 -5.56 9.04 9.55
C ALA A 78 -6.68 9.53 10.49
N ILE A 79 -6.45 9.50 11.80
CA ILE A 79 -7.43 9.99 12.78
C ILE A 79 -7.72 11.49 12.57
N LYS A 80 -6.68 12.30 12.35
CA LYS A 80 -6.83 13.73 12.08
C LYS A 80 -7.62 14.03 10.79
N ALA A 81 -7.47 13.17 9.78
CA ALA A 81 -8.24 13.24 8.53
C ALA A 81 -9.70 12.75 8.69
N GLY A 82 -10.06 12.22 9.87
CA GLY A 82 -11.41 11.77 10.21
C GLY A 82 -11.72 10.33 9.82
N PHE A 83 -10.72 9.47 9.58
CA PHE A 83 -10.98 8.04 9.45
C PHE A 83 -11.56 7.50 10.77
N PRO A 84 -12.63 6.67 10.72
CA PRO A 84 -13.15 6.03 11.91
C PRO A 84 -12.08 5.13 12.55
N ALA A 85 -11.82 5.28 13.84
CA ALA A 85 -10.76 4.51 14.52
C ALA A 85 -10.97 2.99 14.39
N ASN A 86 -12.23 2.55 14.44
CA ASN A 86 -12.60 1.15 14.22
C ASN A 86 -12.44 0.66 12.76
N LYS A 87 -11.85 1.46 11.88
CA LYS A 87 -11.41 1.10 10.52
C LYS A 87 -9.91 1.38 10.30
N VAL A 88 -9.16 1.63 11.37
CA VAL A 88 -7.71 1.84 11.32
C VAL A 88 -7.00 0.57 11.76
N VAL A 89 -6.09 0.07 10.93
CA VAL A 89 -5.18 -1.04 11.26
C VAL A 89 -3.75 -0.53 11.37
N PHE A 90 -2.95 -1.14 12.24
CA PHE A 90 -1.57 -0.74 12.46
C PHE A 90 -0.63 -1.94 12.29
N ALA A 91 0.16 -1.92 11.21
CA ALA A 91 1.15 -2.92 10.83
C ALA A 91 2.59 -2.41 11.03
N GLY A 92 3.58 -3.28 10.80
CA GLY A 92 5.01 -2.95 10.86
C GLY A 92 5.73 -3.58 12.03
N VAL A 93 6.99 -3.97 11.81
CA VAL A 93 7.83 -4.76 12.73
C VAL A 93 8.40 -3.98 13.93
N GLY A 94 8.24 -2.66 13.95
CA GLY A 94 8.90 -1.78 14.92
C GLY A 94 7.95 -0.80 15.59
N LYS A 95 6.78 -1.28 16.10
CA LYS A 95 5.87 -0.43 16.86
C LYS A 95 6.48 -0.12 18.22
N SER A 96 6.66 1.15 18.53
CA SER A 96 7.16 1.62 19.84
C SER A 96 6.04 1.79 20.86
N ASP A 97 6.38 1.81 22.15
CA ASP A 97 5.42 1.92 23.24
C ASP A 97 4.49 3.13 23.12
N TRP A 98 5.02 4.30 22.70
CA TRP A 98 4.18 5.49 22.54
C TRP A 98 3.18 5.35 21.38
N GLU A 99 3.56 4.66 20.30
CA GLU A 99 2.67 4.40 19.15
C GLU A 99 1.58 3.41 19.53
N ILE A 100 1.93 2.35 20.24
CA ILE A 100 0.97 1.36 20.77
C ILE A 100 0.00 2.06 21.74
N ASN A 101 0.53 2.81 22.71
CA ASN A 101 -0.27 3.54 23.69
C ASN A 101 -1.26 4.51 23.05
N MET A 102 -0.81 5.29 22.08
CA MET A 102 -1.65 6.22 21.34
C MET A 102 -2.73 5.48 20.54
N SER A 103 -2.38 4.38 19.89
CA SER A 103 -3.31 3.58 19.10
C SER A 103 -4.37 2.90 19.97
N LEU A 104 -3.98 2.44 21.18
CA LEU A 104 -4.90 1.97 22.21
C LEU A 104 -5.85 3.08 22.69
N ASP A 105 -5.36 4.32 22.86
CA ASP A 105 -6.20 5.45 23.25
C ASP A 105 -7.25 5.80 22.20
N TYR A 106 -6.87 5.73 20.94
CA TYR A 106 -7.82 5.91 19.82
C TYR A 106 -8.79 4.73 19.62
N ASN A 107 -8.57 3.58 20.25
CA ASN A 107 -9.32 2.34 20.04
C ASN A 107 -9.35 1.94 18.56
N ILE A 108 -8.17 1.83 17.94
CA ILE A 108 -8.07 1.37 16.55
C ILE A 108 -8.65 -0.02 16.37
N PHE A 109 -8.97 -0.38 15.13
CA PHE A 109 -9.58 -1.67 14.82
C PHE A 109 -8.70 -2.85 15.20
N CYS A 110 -7.41 -2.85 14.79
CA CYS A 110 -6.53 -4.01 14.95
C CYS A 110 -5.05 -3.63 14.88
N PHE A 111 -4.23 -4.31 15.68
CA PHE A 111 -2.77 -4.36 15.52
C PHE A 111 -2.42 -5.61 14.71
N ASN A 112 -1.71 -5.45 13.58
CA ASN A 112 -1.11 -6.55 12.84
C ASN A 112 0.26 -6.85 13.46
N VAL A 113 0.32 -7.92 14.25
CA VAL A 113 1.46 -8.30 15.11
C VAL A 113 2.42 -9.17 14.33
N GLU A 114 3.73 -8.94 14.49
CA GLU A 114 4.77 -9.60 13.71
C GLU A 114 5.76 -10.43 14.58
N SER A 115 5.60 -10.43 15.92
CA SER A 115 6.45 -11.22 16.83
C SER A 115 5.83 -11.42 18.21
N ILE A 116 6.31 -12.43 18.96
CA ILE A 116 5.90 -12.64 20.37
C ILE A 116 6.32 -11.47 21.28
N PRO A 117 7.55 -10.93 21.22
CA PRO A 117 7.91 -9.77 22.03
C PRO A 117 7.00 -8.55 21.80
N GLU A 118 6.59 -8.30 20.55
CA GLU A 118 5.61 -7.26 20.24
C GLU A 118 4.25 -7.54 20.88
N LEU A 119 3.79 -8.79 20.79
CA LEU A 119 2.53 -9.22 21.40
C LEU A 119 2.52 -9.00 22.92
N GLU A 120 3.62 -9.35 23.60
CA GLU A 120 3.80 -9.16 25.03
C GLU A 120 3.69 -7.69 25.42
N VAL A 121 4.39 -6.81 24.72
CA VAL A 121 4.32 -5.36 24.92
C VAL A 121 2.91 -4.82 24.70
N ILE A 122 2.21 -5.24 23.66
CA ILE A 122 0.81 -4.82 23.41
C ILE A 122 -0.09 -5.26 24.57
N ASN A 123 0.06 -6.51 25.02
CA ASN A 123 -0.72 -7.04 26.15
C ASN A 123 -0.47 -6.24 27.44
N GLU A 124 0.78 -5.95 27.78
CA GLU A 124 1.16 -5.16 28.96
C GLU A 124 0.60 -3.73 28.91
N LEU A 125 0.78 -3.05 27.80
CA LEU A 125 0.30 -1.67 27.63
C LEU A 125 -1.23 -1.59 27.61
N ALA A 126 -1.90 -2.60 27.02
CA ALA A 126 -3.35 -2.71 27.06
C ALA A 126 -3.85 -2.97 28.50
N ALA A 127 -3.17 -3.85 29.25
CA ALA A 127 -3.47 -4.12 30.67
C ALA A 127 -3.35 -2.85 31.52
N ALA A 128 -2.26 -2.08 31.35
CA ALA A 128 -2.04 -0.83 32.07
C ALA A 128 -3.15 0.22 31.83
N LYS A 129 -3.87 0.10 30.71
CA LYS A 129 -5.01 0.97 30.34
C LYS A 129 -6.38 0.34 30.62
N GLY A 130 -6.43 -0.88 31.15
CA GLY A 130 -7.69 -1.62 31.34
C GLY A 130 -8.41 -1.89 30.03
N LYS A 131 -7.68 -2.08 28.92
CA LYS A 131 -8.22 -2.33 27.58
C LYS A 131 -7.91 -3.74 27.09
N ILE A 132 -8.63 -4.13 26.04
CA ILE A 132 -8.33 -5.34 25.26
C ILE A 132 -8.01 -4.89 23.84
N ALA A 133 -6.80 -5.21 23.38
CA ALA A 133 -6.36 -4.90 22.02
C ALA A 133 -6.77 -6.01 21.05
N ASN A 134 -7.47 -5.68 19.98
CA ASN A 134 -7.64 -6.63 18.89
C ASN A 134 -6.32 -6.80 18.14
N ILE A 135 -5.94 -8.05 17.92
CA ILE A 135 -4.72 -8.39 17.19
C ILE A 135 -4.99 -9.37 16.06
N SER A 136 -4.22 -9.24 15.00
CA SER A 136 -4.11 -10.19 13.90
C SER A 136 -2.64 -10.53 13.72
N PHE A 137 -2.29 -11.79 13.49
CA PHE A 137 -0.91 -12.15 13.22
C PHE A 137 -0.58 -11.99 11.74
N ARG A 138 0.47 -11.24 11.45
CA ARG A 138 1.06 -11.23 10.12
C ARG A 138 1.88 -12.49 9.92
N ILE A 139 1.38 -13.36 9.08
CA ILE A 139 2.04 -14.61 8.72
C ILE A 139 2.76 -14.44 7.39
N ASN A 140 4.01 -14.87 7.34
CA ASN A 140 4.75 -14.96 6.10
C ASN A 140 4.28 -16.22 5.34
N PRO A 141 3.58 -16.07 4.20
CA PRO A 141 2.97 -17.21 3.51
C PRO A 141 3.97 -18.03 2.72
N ASN A 142 5.24 -17.62 2.67
CA ASN A 142 6.27 -18.19 1.80
C ASN A 142 5.82 -18.31 0.33
N VAL A 143 5.20 -17.25 -0.16
CA VAL A 143 4.78 -17.09 -1.56
C VAL A 143 5.67 -16.04 -2.20
N GLY A 144 6.36 -16.40 -3.27
CA GLY A 144 7.13 -15.47 -4.10
C GLY A 144 6.20 -14.64 -4.97
N ALA A 145 6.40 -13.32 -5.01
CA ALA A 145 5.76 -12.45 -5.98
C ALA A 145 6.74 -12.08 -7.09
N HIS A 146 6.28 -12.03 -8.33
CA HIS A 146 7.09 -11.64 -9.51
C HIS A 146 7.36 -10.12 -9.50
N THR A 147 8.10 -9.65 -8.48
CA THR A 147 8.41 -8.23 -8.27
C THR A 147 9.90 -8.02 -7.97
N HIS A 148 10.32 -6.75 -7.87
CA HIS A 148 11.71 -6.42 -7.49
C HIS A 148 12.03 -6.95 -6.09
N ALA A 149 13.23 -7.51 -5.88
CA ALA A 149 13.65 -8.14 -4.61
C ALA A 149 13.43 -7.26 -3.37
N ASN A 150 13.65 -5.94 -3.48
CA ASN A 150 13.46 -5.01 -2.36
C ASN A 150 12.00 -4.73 -1.98
N ILE A 151 11.02 -5.19 -2.77
CA ILE A 151 9.58 -5.00 -2.52
C ILE A 151 8.81 -6.31 -2.38
N THR A 152 9.49 -7.45 -2.52
CA THR A 152 8.94 -8.78 -2.21
C THR A 152 9.04 -9.02 -0.70
N THR A 153 7.93 -9.31 -0.05
CA THR A 153 7.84 -9.49 1.42
C THR A 153 7.30 -10.84 1.85
N GLY A 154 6.97 -11.71 0.91
CA GLY A 154 6.34 -13.01 1.16
C GLY A 154 7.30 -14.20 1.29
N LEU A 155 8.62 -14.01 1.22
CA LEU A 155 9.61 -15.09 1.28
C LEU A 155 9.97 -15.46 2.73
N ALA A 156 10.40 -16.71 2.97
CA ALA A 156 10.69 -17.25 4.29
C ALA A 156 11.75 -16.44 5.06
N GLU A 157 12.83 -16.02 4.40
CA GLU A 157 13.89 -15.19 4.97
C GLU A 157 13.60 -13.70 4.80
N ASN A 158 12.57 -13.19 5.49
CA ASN A 158 12.19 -11.77 5.46
C ASN A 158 12.02 -11.24 6.88
N LYS A 159 12.35 -9.94 7.10
CA LYS A 159 12.14 -9.31 8.40
C LYS A 159 10.66 -9.17 8.79
N PHE A 160 9.74 -9.36 7.85
CA PHE A 160 8.31 -9.18 8.06
C PHE A 160 7.61 -10.52 8.30
N GLY A 161 6.69 -10.50 9.25
CA GLY A 161 5.78 -11.60 9.53
C GLY A 161 6.39 -12.75 10.32
N ILE A 162 5.53 -13.53 10.90
CA ILE A 162 5.81 -14.75 11.64
C ILE A 162 5.86 -15.91 10.66
N SER A 163 6.76 -16.88 10.85
CA SER A 163 6.85 -18.06 10.01
C SER A 163 5.58 -18.92 10.14
N MET A 164 5.22 -19.63 9.08
CA MET A 164 4.11 -20.58 9.16
C MET A 164 4.34 -21.72 10.17
N GLN A 165 5.60 -22.03 10.47
CA GLN A 165 5.96 -23.06 11.45
C GLN A 165 5.65 -22.60 12.87
N ASP A 166 5.88 -21.31 13.17
CA ASP A 166 5.66 -20.72 14.47
C ASP A 166 4.22 -20.26 14.71
N MET A 167 3.39 -20.24 13.65
CA MET A 167 2.00 -19.74 13.71
C MET A 167 1.19 -20.39 14.84
N GLY A 168 1.26 -21.70 15.00
CA GLY A 168 0.55 -22.42 16.06
C GLY A 168 0.95 -21.93 17.44
N HIS A 169 2.25 -21.85 17.69
CA HIS A 169 2.80 -21.41 18.96
C HIS A 169 2.40 -19.98 19.34
N VAL A 170 2.51 -19.03 18.38
CA VAL A 170 2.15 -17.63 18.69
C VAL A 170 0.65 -17.44 18.95
N ILE A 171 -0.20 -18.26 18.32
CA ILE A 171 -1.64 -18.24 18.58
C ILE A 171 -1.93 -18.80 19.99
N GLU A 172 -1.30 -19.91 20.38
CA GLU A 172 -1.43 -20.48 21.74
C GLU A 172 -1.04 -19.43 22.78
N VAL A 173 0.12 -18.76 22.62
CA VAL A 173 0.56 -17.68 23.53
C VAL A 173 -0.48 -16.56 23.60
N ALA A 174 -1.03 -16.13 22.47
CA ALA A 174 -2.05 -15.07 22.44
C ALA A 174 -3.36 -15.47 23.14
N LEU A 175 -3.76 -16.73 23.04
CA LEU A 175 -5.00 -17.23 23.66
C LEU A 175 -4.91 -17.29 25.21
N GLU A 176 -3.70 -17.35 25.77
CA GLU A 176 -3.47 -17.29 27.23
C GLU A 176 -3.46 -15.85 27.77
N MET A 177 -3.28 -14.84 26.90
CA MET A 177 -3.18 -13.44 27.30
C MET A 177 -4.57 -12.81 27.51
N LYS A 178 -4.72 -12.01 28.56
CA LYS A 178 -6.02 -11.44 28.98
C LYS A 178 -6.35 -10.11 28.31
N ASN A 179 -5.36 -9.38 27.82
CA ASN A 179 -5.53 -8.02 27.33
C ASN A 179 -5.32 -7.89 25.82
N VAL A 180 -5.29 -9.03 25.13
CA VAL A 180 -5.36 -9.09 23.66
C VAL A 180 -6.48 -10.02 23.25
N LYS A 181 -7.07 -9.75 22.08
CA LYS A 181 -8.05 -10.60 21.43
C LYS A 181 -7.55 -10.95 20.04
N PHE A 182 -7.23 -12.21 19.80
CA PHE A 182 -6.88 -12.71 18.49
C PHE A 182 -8.12 -12.77 17.60
N ILE A 183 -8.15 -12.00 16.52
CA ILE A 183 -9.30 -11.87 15.62
C ILE A 183 -9.05 -12.39 14.20
N GLY A 184 -7.79 -12.57 13.78
CA GLY A 184 -7.53 -12.98 12.41
C GLY A 184 -6.08 -13.11 12.00
N LEU A 185 -5.89 -13.35 10.72
CA LEU A 185 -4.58 -13.42 10.07
C LEU A 185 -4.40 -12.26 9.09
N HIS A 186 -3.17 -11.79 8.97
CA HIS A 186 -2.73 -10.77 8.04
C HIS A 186 -1.59 -11.30 7.16
N PHE A 187 -1.61 -10.92 5.89
CA PHE A 187 -0.63 -11.31 4.88
C PHE A 187 -0.23 -10.10 4.04
N HIS A 188 0.98 -10.12 3.51
CA HIS A 188 1.41 -9.17 2.50
C HIS A 188 2.58 -9.75 1.70
N ILE A 189 2.42 -9.97 0.41
CA ILE A 189 3.41 -10.67 -0.43
C ILE A 189 4.31 -9.72 -1.22
N GLY A 190 3.95 -8.45 -1.34
CA GLY A 190 4.77 -7.49 -2.06
C GLY A 190 4.01 -6.27 -2.56
N SER A 191 4.64 -5.53 -3.46
CA SER A 191 4.08 -4.32 -4.07
C SER A 191 4.38 -4.31 -5.57
N GLN A 192 3.55 -3.64 -6.35
CA GLN A 192 3.65 -3.57 -7.82
C GLN A 192 3.51 -4.94 -8.48
N ILE A 193 2.54 -5.73 -8.01
CA ILE A 193 2.20 -7.05 -8.55
C ILE A 193 1.21 -6.85 -9.70
N LEU A 194 1.53 -7.37 -10.86
CA LEU A 194 0.72 -7.30 -12.07
C LEU A 194 0.22 -8.68 -12.52
N ASP A 195 0.81 -9.75 -11.99
CA ASP A 195 0.40 -11.14 -12.25
C ASP A 195 -0.61 -11.59 -11.20
N MET A 196 -1.85 -11.84 -11.62
CA MET A 196 -2.91 -12.35 -10.73
C MET A 196 -2.60 -13.73 -10.18
N GLY A 197 -1.73 -14.50 -10.83
CA GLY A 197 -1.26 -15.81 -10.35
C GLY A 197 -0.58 -15.74 -8.98
N ASP A 198 0.10 -14.64 -8.65
CA ASP A 198 0.69 -14.43 -7.33
C ASP A 198 -0.39 -14.33 -6.23
N PHE A 199 -1.51 -13.66 -6.52
CA PHE A 199 -2.64 -13.58 -5.60
C PHE A 199 -3.40 -14.91 -5.49
N VAL A 200 -3.51 -15.69 -6.58
CA VAL A 200 -4.04 -17.06 -6.54
C VAL A 200 -3.19 -17.95 -5.63
N ALA A 201 -1.85 -17.86 -5.74
CA ALA A 201 -0.94 -18.60 -4.87
C ALA A 201 -1.12 -18.21 -3.39
N LEU A 202 -1.33 -16.90 -3.10
CA LEU A 202 -1.66 -16.43 -1.76
C LEU A 202 -3.00 -17.03 -1.28
N CYS A 203 -4.06 -17.00 -2.08
CA CYS A 203 -5.35 -17.58 -1.73
C CYS A 203 -5.24 -19.06 -1.34
N ASN A 204 -4.50 -19.83 -2.12
CA ASN A 204 -4.28 -21.26 -1.83
C ASN A 204 -3.59 -21.44 -0.47
N ARG A 205 -2.57 -20.66 -0.19
CA ARG A 205 -1.85 -20.70 1.08
C ARG A 205 -2.74 -20.30 2.26
N VAL A 206 -3.55 -19.24 2.10
CA VAL A 206 -4.50 -18.82 3.13
C VAL A 206 -5.54 -19.90 3.41
N ASN A 207 -6.04 -20.57 2.37
CA ASN A 207 -6.98 -21.70 2.53
C ASN A 207 -6.38 -22.82 3.36
N GLU A 208 -5.11 -23.23 3.06
CA GLU A 208 -4.41 -24.25 3.86
C GLU A 208 -4.27 -23.88 5.33
N LEU A 209 -3.96 -22.60 5.61
CA LEU A 209 -3.81 -22.11 6.98
C LEU A 209 -5.14 -22.04 7.71
N GLN A 210 -6.20 -21.63 7.05
CA GLN A 210 -7.55 -21.66 7.62
C GLN A 210 -7.99 -23.08 7.98
N ASP A 211 -7.79 -24.05 7.07
CA ASP A 211 -8.14 -25.45 7.32
C ASP A 211 -7.38 -26.03 8.53
N LYS A 212 -6.10 -25.63 8.72
CA LYS A 212 -5.31 -25.99 9.91
C LYS A 212 -5.89 -25.38 11.20
N LEU A 213 -6.27 -24.12 11.19
CA LEU A 213 -6.85 -23.44 12.35
C LEU A 213 -8.20 -24.11 12.75
N GLU A 214 -9.05 -24.42 11.77
CA GLU A 214 -10.32 -25.09 12.00
C GLU A 214 -10.13 -26.50 12.61
N ALA A 215 -9.12 -27.24 12.13
CA ALA A 215 -8.79 -28.56 12.70
C ALA A 215 -8.43 -28.46 14.20
N HIS A 216 -7.86 -27.31 14.63
CA HIS A 216 -7.58 -27.00 16.03
C HIS A 216 -8.73 -26.25 16.73
N ARG A 217 -9.89 -26.13 16.12
CA ARG A 217 -11.09 -25.42 16.64
C ARG A 217 -10.83 -23.92 16.90
N ILE A 218 -9.89 -23.33 16.19
CA ILE A 218 -9.58 -21.90 16.26
C ILE A 218 -10.39 -21.21 15.16
N ARG A 219 -11.28 -20.32 15.57
CA ARG A 219 -12.12 -19.53 14.67
C ARG A 219 -11.53 -18.12 14.53
N ILE A 220 -11.33 -17.67 13.30
CA ILE A 220 -10.93 -16.31 12.96
C ILE A 220 -12.02 -15.60 12.16
N GLU A 221 -12.28 -14.34 12.49
CA GLU A 221 -13.36 -13.54 11.88
C GLU A 221 -12.82 -12.64 10.75
N HIS A 222 -11.52 -12.35 10.76
CA HIS A 222 -10.89 -11.42 9.83
C HIS A 222 -9.71 -12.06 9.11
N ILE A 223 -9.68 -11.90 7.80
CA ILE A 223 -8.54 -12.24 6.95
C ILE A 223 -8.12 -10.98 6.23
N ASN A 224 -6.87 -10.57 6.41
CA ASN A 224 -6.30 -9.43 5.73
C ASN A 224 -5.24 -9.93 4.75
N VAL A 225 -5.48 -9.77 3.46
CA VAL A 225 -4.57 -10.24 2.40
C VAL A 225 -3.55 -9.17 1.97
N GLY A 226 -3.53 -8.04 2.67
CA GLY A 226 -2.64 -6.92 2.35
C GLY A 226 -3.03 -6.23 1.05
N GLY A 227 -2.04 -5.67 0.41
CA GLY A 227 -2.22 -4.98 -0.87
C GLY A 227 -1.40 -5.64 -1.98
N GLY A 228 -0.71 -4.80 -2.71
CA GLY A 228 0.24 -5.26 -3.72
C GLY A 228 -0.16 -4.94 -5.14
N LEU A 229 -1.45 -4.74 -5.45
CA LEU A 229 -1.92 -4.44 -6.80
C LEU A 229 -1.12 -3.30 -7.43
N GLY A 230 -0.54 -3.59 -8.58
CA GLY A 230 0.32 -2.68 -9.34
C GLY A 230 -0.45 -1.74 -10.27
N ILE A 231 0.32 -0.86 -10.93
CA ILE A 231 -0.16 0.06 -11.97
C ILE A 231 0.76 -0.01 -13.18
N ASP A 232 0.27 0.38 -14.36
CA ASP A 232 1.09 0.46 -15.56
C ASP A 232 1.90 1.77 -15.59
N TYR A 233 3.17 1.69 -15.23
CA TYR A 233 4.09 2.84 -15.31
C TYR A 233 4.56 3.14 -16.74
N LYS A 234 4.50 2.17 -17.65
CA LYS A 234 4.94 2.35 -19.04
C LYS A 234 3.90 3.10 -19.87
N HIS A 235 2.63 2.79 -19.63
CA HIS A 235 1.52 3.38 -20.38
C HIS A 235 0.43 3.93 -19.44
N PRO A 236 0.76 4.86 -18.52
CA PRO A 236 -0.17 5.31 -17.47
C PRO A 236 -1.44 5.95 -18.04
N ASN A 237 -1.38 6.49 -19.26
CA ASN A 237 -2.53 7.11 -19.91
C ASN A 237 -3.45 6.11 -20.64
N ARG A 238 -2.99 4.86 -20.84
CA ARG A 238 -3.77 3.82 -21.51
C ARG A 238 -4.77 3.17 -20.55
N GLN A 239 -4.38 2.98 -19.31
CA GLN A 239 -5.20 2.39 -18.26
C GLN A 239 -5.01 3.20 -16.98
N ALA A 240 -5.75 4.30 -16.87
CA ALA A 240 -5.63 5.23 -15.75
C ALA A 240 -6.20 4.66 -14.44
N ILE A 241 -7.06 3.66 -14.49
CA ILE A 241 -7.65 2.97 -13.34
C ILE A 241 -7.20 1.51 -13.40
N PRO A 242 -6.61 0.95 -12.31
CA PRO A 242 -6.25 -0.46 -12.23
C PRO A 242 -7.45 -1.38 -12.40
N ASP A 243 -7.21 -2.61 -12.81
CA ASP A 243 -8.27 -3.61 -12.96
C ASP A 243 -8.70 -4.19 -11.60
N PHE A 244 -9.51 -3.42 -10.89
CA PHE A 244 -10.11 -3.85 -9.62
C PHE A 244 -11.09 -5.00 -9.79
N LYS A 245 -11.71 -5.15 -10.98
CA LYS A 245 -12.60 -6.25 -11.26
C LYS A 245 -11.85 -7.58 -11.21
N ASP A 246 -10.76 -7.68 -11.98
CA ASP A 246 -9.93 -8.88 -12.02
C ASP A 246 -9.30 -9.16 -10.65
N TYR A 247 -8.83 -8.12 -9.96
CA TYR A 247 -8.24 -8.24 -8.62
C TYR A 247 -9.22 -8.82 -7.59
N PHE A 248 -10.42 -8.26 -7.44
CA PHE A 248 -11.37 -8.74 -6.44
C PHE A 248 -12.02 -10.07 -6.84
N SER A 249 -12.27 -10.30 -8.14
CA SER A 249 -12.79 -11.60 -8.59
C SER A 249 -11.79 -12.73 -8.34
N THR A 250 -10.50 -12.49 -8.49
CA THR A 250 -9.44 -13.46 -8.17
C THR A 250 -9.57 -13.97 -6.72
N TYR A 251 -9.77 -13.07 -5.77
CA TYR A 251 -9.98 -13.48 -4.37
C TYR A 251 -11.33 -14.16 -4.15
N ALA A 252 -12.39 -13.68 -4.78
CA ALA A 252 -13.71 -14.28 -4.64
C ALA A 252 -13.79 -15.71 -5.19
N GLU A 253 -13.02 -16.00 -6.25
CA GLU A 253 -12.98 -17.29 -6.91
C GLU A 253 -12.06 -18.30 -6.21
N HIS A 254 -10.94 -17.82 -5.65
CA HIS A 254 -9.87 -18.70 -5.16
C HIS A 254 -9.76 -18.76 -3.63
N LEU A 255 -10.26 -17.76 -2.89
CA LEU A 255 -10.22 -17.75 -1.43
C LEU A 255 -11.53 -18.31 -0.85
N LYS A 256 -11.43 -19.39 -0.11
CA LYS A 256 -12.58 -20.05 0.54
C LYS A 256 -12.97 -19.33 1.84
N LEU A 257 -13.59 -18.15 1.72
CA LEU A 257 -14.12 -17.43 2.89
C LEU A 257 -15.28 -18.19 3.54
N ARG A 258 -15.31 -18.19 4.88
CA ARG A 258 -16.45 -18.67 5.64
C ARG A 258 -17.51 -17.56 5.73
N SER A 259 -18.76 -17.90 5.87
CA SER A 259 -19.88 -16.94 5.85
C SER A 259 -19.81 -15.85 6.93
N TYR A 260 -19.04 -16.09 7.99
CA TYR A 260 -18.85 -15.16 9.10
C TYR A 260 -17.57 -14.32 8.99
N GLN A 261 -16.76 -14.53 7.94
CA GLN A 261 -15.47 -13.84 7.77
C GLN A 261 -15.61 -12.58 6.92
N THR A 262 -14.78 -11.60 7.26
CA THR A 262 -14.55 -10.41 6.46
C THR A 262 -13.16 -10.46 5.84
N LEU A 263 -13.08 -10.14 4.56
CA LEU A 263 -11.83 -10.03 3.83
C LEU A 263 -11.38 -8.57 3.75
N HIS A 264 -10.18 -8.31 4.23
CA HIS A 264 -9.58 -6.98 4.26
C HIS A 264 -8.45 -6.86 3.23
N PHE A 265 -8.37 -5.70 2.59
CA PHE A 265 -7.36 -5.34 1.59
C PHE A 265 -6.66 -4.05 2.01
N GLU A 266 -5.34 -3.92 1.74
CA GLU A 266 -4.52 -2.75 2.05
C GLU A 266 -3.97 -2.11 0.77
N LEU A 267 -4.81 -1.35 0.08
CA LEU A 267 -4.46 -0.77 -1.22
C LEU A 267 -3.84 0.63 -1.06
N GLY A 268 -2.66 0.82 -1.62
CA GLY A 268 -1.99 2.12 -1.64
C GLY A 268 -1.74 2.61 -3.06
N ARG A 269 -0.73 2.02 -3.72
CA ARG A 269 -0.31 2.38 -5.08
C ARG A 269 -1.46 2.36 -6.09
N ALA A 270 -2.28 1.32 -6.08
CA ALA A 270 -3.42 1.19 -6.98
C ALA A 270 -4.45 2.33 -6.84
N ILE A 271 -4.53 2.97 -5.67
CA ILE A 271 -5.45 4.09 -5.42
C ILE A 271 -4.84 5.43 -5.84
N THR A 272 -3.59 5.72 -5.43
CA THR A 272 -3.03 7.07 -5.57
C THR A 272 -1.93 7.19 -6.61
N GLY A 273 -1.38 6.09 -7.12
CA GLY A 273 -0.22 6.15 -8.01
C GLY A 273 -0.48 6.85 -9.33
N GLN A 274 -1.67 6.69 -9.89
CA GLN A 274 -2.04 7.24 -11.19
C GLN A 274 -2.51 8.70 -11.15
N CYS A 275 -2.93 9.20 -9.99
CA CYS A 275 -3.39 10.57 -9.87
C CYS A 275 -2.26 11.58 -9.65
N GLY A 276 -1.05 11.13 -9.32
CA GLY A 276 0.09 11.99 -9.01
C GLY A 276 1.03 12.17 -10.20
N SER A 277 1.46 13.40 -10.43
CA SER A 277 2.49 13.75 -11.42
C SER A 277 3.51 14.70 -10.80
N LEU A 278 4.79 14.44 -11.01
CA LEU A 278 5.86 15.38 -10.68
C LEU A 278 6.01 16.37 -11.83
N ILE A 279 5.78 17.64 -11.56
CA ILE A 279 5.95 18.74 -12.53
C ILE A 279 7.29 19.38 -12.29
N SER A 280 8.06 19.50 -13.35
CA SER A 280 9.44 19.98 -13.34
C SER A 280 9.72 20.83 -14.55
N GLN A 281 10.72 21.67 -14.49
CA GLN A 281 11.15 22.53 -15.58
C GLN A 281 12.51 22.05 -16.14
N VAL A 282 12.63 22.08 -17.46
CA VAL A 282 13.95 21.95 -18.10
C VAL A 282 14.72 23.24 -17.90
N LEU A 283 15.81 23.17 -17.15
CA LEU A 283 16.70 24.30 -16.91
C LEU A 283 17.64 24.55 -18.09
N TYR A 284 18.20 23.46 -18.61
CA TYR A 284 19.16 23.49 -19.71
C TYR A 284 19.02 22.27 -20.59
N VAL A 285 19.31 22.45 -21.88
CA VAL A 285 19.60 21.37 -22.82
C VAL A 285 21.09 21.39 -23.10
N LYS A 286 21.76 20.25 -22.91
CA LYS A 286 23.20 20.11 -23.16
C LYS A 286 23.45 19.06 -24.23
N GLN A 287 24.24 19.46 -25.26
CA GLN A 287 24.72 18.50 -26.25
C GLN A 287 26.01 17.86 -25.72
N GLY A 288 26.00 16.54 -25.57
CA GLY A 288 27.21 15.74 -25.37
C GLY A 288 27.78 15.23 -26.68
N ALA A 289 28.83 14.43 -26.60
CA ALA A 289 29.46 13.87 -27.81
C ALA A 289 28.48 12.94 -28.59
N ASN A 290 27.74 12.10 -27.87
CA ASN A 290 26.86 11.10 -28.46
C ASN A 290 25.41 11.17 -27.96
N LYS A 291 25.09 12.10 -27.06
CA LYS A 291 23.79 12.17 -26.39
C LYS A 291 23.39 13.62 -26.14
N LYS A 292 22.08 13.85 -26.09
CA LYS A 292 21.49 15.11 -25.61
C LYS A 292 20.99 14.91 -24.18
N PHE A 293 21.16 15.92 -23.34
CA PHE A 293 20.71 15.91 -21.95
C PHE A 293 19.68 17.01 -21.74
N ALA A 294 18.53 16.65 -21.16
CA ALA A 294 17.57 17.59 -20.60
C ALA A 294 17.80 17.65 -19.08
N ILE A 295 18.30 18.78 -18.59
CA ILE A 295 18.64 18.98 -17.18
C ILE A 295 17.44 19.60 -16.49
N LEU A 296 16.88 18.90 -15.50
CA LEU A 296 15.69 19.29 -14.75
C LEU A 296 16.03 19.91 -13.40
N ASP A 297 15.10 20.69 -12.87
CA ASP A 297 15.15 21.19 -11.49
C ASP A 297 14.62 20.18 -10.46
N ALA A 298 14.03 19.05 -10.90
CA ALA A 298 13.65 17.93 -10.04
C ALA A 298 14.74 16.85 -10.04
N GLY A 299 14.95 16.22 -8.90
CA GLY A 299 15.96 15.19 -8.73
C GLY A 299 15.55 14.01 -7.86
N MET A 300 16.54 13.27 -7.37
CA MET A 300 16.35 12.09 -6.53
C MET A 300 15.63 12.43 -5.21
N THR A 301 15.79 13.66 -4.70
CA THR A 301 15.10 14.14 -3.51
C THR A 301 13.59 14.31 -3.72
N ASP A 302 13.17 14.51 -4.98
CA ASP A 302 11.78 14.66 -5.34
C ASP A 302 11.15 13.33 -5.79
N LEU A 303 11.93 12.48 -6.49
CA LEU A 303 11.50 11.17 -6.97
C LEU A 303 12.63 10.13 -6.84
N ILE A 304 12.68 9.44 -5.70
CA ILE A 304 13.76 8.49 -5.37
C ILE A 304 13.66 7.16 -6.13
N ARG A 305 12.46 6.75 -6.57
CA ARG A 305 12.21 5.41 -7.10
C ARG A 305 13.09 4.99 -8.30
N PRO A 306 13.41 5.88 -9.27
CA PRO A 306 14.31 5.50 -10.35
C PRO A 306 15.71 5.10 -9.83
N ALA A 307 16.25 5.81 -8.84
CA ALA A 307 17.56 5.51 -8.27
C ALA A 307 17.53 4.27 -7.37
N LEU A 308 16.50 4.12 -6.53
CA LEU A 308 16.42 3.05 -5.52
C LEU A 308 15.99 1.70 -6.11
N TYR A 309 15.07 1.72 -7.07
CA TYR A 309 14.43 0.51 -7.61
C TYR A 309 14.66 0.32 -9.11
N GLN A 310 15.45 1.19 -9.74
CA GLN A 310 15.56 1.25 -11.21
C GLN A 310 14.18 1.33 -11.90
N ALA A 311 13.23 1.98 -11.20
CA ALA A 311 11.84 2.02 -11.60
C ALA A 311 11.66 3.01 -12.75
N TYR A 312 10.98 2.55 -13.79
CA TYR A 312 10.55 3.40 -14.89
C TYR A 312 9.40 4.31 -14.47
N HIS A 313 9.47 5.58 -14.84
CA HIS A 313 8.36 6.53 -14.82
C HIS A 313 8.28 7.21 -16.18
N LYS A 314 7.09 7.26 -16.76
CA LYS A 314 6.88 7.95 -18.01
C LYS A 314 7.13 9.45 -17.84
N ILE A 315 7.92 10.03 -18.74
CA ILE A 315 8.15 11.47 -18.82
C ILE A 315 7.48 11.98 -20.09
N GLU A 316 6.84 13.14 -20.02
CA GLU A 316 6.21 13.81 -21.14
C GLU A 316 6.55 15.30 -21.11
N ASN A 317 6.90 15.87 -22.27
CA ASN A 317 6.92 17.31 -22.44
C ASN A 317 5.47 17.78 -22.63
N ILE A 318 5.02 18.68 -21.76
CA ILE A 318 3.64 19.18 -21.74
C ILE A 318 3.49 20.59 -22.33
N THR A 319 4.58 21.21 -22.76
CA THR A 319 4.60 22.61 -23.21
C THR A 319 5.10 22.82 -24.65
N SER A 320 5.72 21.80 -25.27
CA SER A 320 6.19 21.87 -26.66
C SER A 320 5.42 20.90 -27.55
N GLU A 321 5.19 21.33 -28.77
CA GLU A 321 4.62 20.55 -29.91
C GLU A 321 5.69 20.26 -30.96
N ASP A 322 6.97 20.60 -30.68
CA ASP A 322 8.08 20.37 -31.59
C ASP A 322 8.33 18.89 -31.87
N ALA A 323 9.15 18.60 -32.86
CA ALA A 323 9.51 17.24 -33.23
C ALA A 323 10.18 16.51 -32.04
N VAL A 324 9.80 15.25 -31.87
CA VAL A 324 10.30 14.39 -30.80
C VAL A 324 11.77 14.05 -31.01
N GLU A 325 12.61 14.32 -30.03
CA GLU A 325 14.01 13.93 -29.99
C GLU A 325 14.31 13.13 -28.72
N ALA A 326 15.31 12.25 -28.78
CA ALA A 326 15.75 11.47 -27.62
C ALA A 326 16.67 12.29 -26.71
N TYR A 327 16.35 12.31 -25.42
CA TYR A 327 17.15 12.96 -24.37
C TYR A 327 17.39 12.00 -23.23
N ASP A 328 18.59 12.04 -22.63
CA ASP A 328 18.78 11.56 -21.28
C ASP A 328 18.28 12.65 -20.33
N VAL A 329 17.21 12.35 -19.58
CA VAL A 329 16.64 13.30 -18.61
C VAL A 329 17.37 13.16 -17.29
N VAL A 330 18.01 14.23 -16.84
CA VAL A 330 18.91 14.22 -15.70
C VAL A 330 18.67 15.41 -14.78
N ALA A 331 19.14 15.29 -13.53
CA ALA A 331 19.12 16.37 -12.55
C ALA A 331 20.55 16.73 -12.07
N VAL A 332 20.65 17.60 -11.06
CA VAL A 332 21.92 18.13 -10.53
C VAL A 332 22.83 17.02 -9.99
N SER A 333 22.27 15.93 -9.44
CA SER A 333 23.05 14.79 -8.95
C SER A 333 22.32 13.48 -9.24
N TYR A 334 23.05 12.51 -9.77
CA TYR A 334 22.62 11.11 -9.98
C TYR A 334 21.18 10.91 -10.42
N THR A 335 20.90 11.18 -11.68
CA THR A 335 19.64 10.75 -12.28
C THR A 335 19.95 9.97 -13.54
N HIS A 336 19.62 8.69 -13.56
CA HIS A 336 19.57 7.90 -14.76
C HIS A 336 18.10 7.62 -15.08
N LEU A 337 17.53 8.49 -15.89
CA LEU A 337 16.30 8.21 -16.62
C LEU A 337 16.66 8.29 -18.10
N THR A 338 17.03 7.17 -18.70
CA THR A 338 17.11 7.05 -20.16
C THR A 338 15.72 6.87 -20.70
N LEU A 339 15.27 7.82 -21.51
CA LEU A 339 14.05 7.68 -22.29
C LEU A 339 14.37 7.77 -23.76
N PRO A 340 13.96 6.78 -24.55
CA PRO A 340 13.55 7.02 -25.92
C PRO A 340 12.15 7.63 -25.86
N THR A 341 12.02 8.86 -26.25
CA THR A 341 10.73 9.49 -26.51
C THR A 341 10.30 9.25 -27.95
#